data_ef396b949b2576ae95b09b558ad73627
#
_entry.id   ef396b949b2576ae95b09b558ad73627
#
_cell.length_a   1.000
_cell.length_b   1.000
_cell.length_c   1.000
_cell.angle_alpha   90.00
_cell.angle_beta   90.00
_cell.angle_gamma   90.00
#
_symmetry.space_group_name_H-M   'P 1'
#
loop_
_entity.id
_entity.type
_entity.pdbx_description
1 polymer ?
#
loop_
_entity_poly.entity_id
_entity_poly.type
_entity_poly.pdbx_seq_one_letter_code
_entity_poly.pdbx_strand_id
1 'polypeptide(L)'
;MDDTERHRRGAAARRKVLGSAWVDRADAGKNAFNADWQDFITRCAWGEVWTRPHFDERTRRILVIGTMMAIGRWEEFRMHVRAALVEGGFSADDIKEIILQQAIYCGVPVGNHAFREAAAVLSETGKGP
;
A
#
# COMPACT_ATOMS: atom_id res chain seq x y z
N MET A 1 -19.31 3.34 16.28
CA MET A 1 -18.75 4.45 15.48
C MET A 1 -19.63 4.66 14.26
N ASP A 2 -20.10 5.88 14.04
CA ASP A 2 -20.95 6.17 12.88
C ASP A 2 -20.15 6.32 11.59
N ASP A 3 -20.85 6.42 10.47
CA ASP A 3 -20.20 6.49 9.15
C ASP A 3 -19.38 7.76 8.95
N THR A 4 -19.79 8.87 9.52
CA THR A 4 -19.05 10.14 9.44
C THR A 4 -17.70 10.01 10.15
N GLU A 5 -17.71 9.47 11.34
CA GLU A 5 -16.48 9.23 12.12
C GLU A 5 -15.57 8.21 11.44
N ARG A 6 -16.16 7.13 10.92
CA ARG A 6 -15.42 6.10 10.21
C ARG A 6 -14.76 6.68 8.96
N HIS A 7 -15.47 7.52 8.22
CA HIS A 7 -14.91 8.20 7.05
C HIS A 7 -13.77 9.14 7.41
N ARG A 8 -13.94 9.93 8.47
CA ARG A 8 -12.92 10.86 8.95
C ARG A 8 -11.63 10.12 9.33
N ARG A 9 -11.77 9.05 10.11
CA ARG A 9 -10.63 8.23 10.53
C ARG A 9 -9.96 7.54 9.34
N GLY A 10 -10.78 7.08 8.40
CA GLY A 10 -10.29 6.43 7.20
C GLY A 10 -9.51 7.38 6.30
N ALA A 11 -10.01 8.60 6.12
CA ALA A 11 -9.31 9.60 5.33
C ALA A 11 -7.95 9.93 5.94
N ALA A 12 -7.88 10.06 7.27
CA ALA A 12 -6.61 10.32 7.97
C ALA A 12 -5.65 9.13 7.83
N ALA A 13 -6.12 7.91 8.01
CA ALA A 13 -5.31 6.70 7.88
C ALA A 13 -4.76 6.55 6.46
N ARG A 14 -5.59 6.77 5.45
CA ARG A 14 -5.20 6.70 4.05
C ARG A 14 -4.06 7.67 3.74
N ARG A 15 -4.16 8.91 4.21
CA ARG A 15 -3.10 9.91 4.02
C ARG A 15 -1.81 9.52 4.72
N LYS A 16 -1.92 8.98 5.92
CA LYS A 16 -0.74 8.54 6.68
C LYS A 16 -0.02 7.39 5.97
N VAL A 17 -0.77 6.42 5.46
CA VAL A 17 -0.20 5.23 4.82
C VAL A 17 0.32 5.52 3.42
N LEU A 18 -0.44 6.22 2.60
CA LEU A 18 -0.12 6.44 1.18
C LEU A 18 0.61 7.75 0.91
N GLY A 19 0.54 8.69 1.83
CA GLY A 19 1.11 10.04 1.66
C GLY A 19 0.10 11.00 1.04
N SER A 20 0.10 12.25 1.52
CA SER A 20 -0.87 13.24 1.09
C SER A 20 -0.76 13.57 -0.39
N ALA A 21 0.45 13.62 -0.95
CA ALA A 21 0.63 13.93 -2.37
C ALA A 21 -0.03 12.88 -3.26
N TRP A 22 0.14 11.60 -2.91
CA TRP A 22 -0.49 10.51 -3.66
C TRP A 22 -2.01 10.57 -3.54
N VAL A 23 -2.52 10.78 -2.32
CA VAL A 23 -3.97 10.86 -2.06
C VAL A 23 -4.59 12.03 -2.82
N ASP A 24 -3.93 13.19 -2.83
CA ASP A 24 -4.43 14.37 -3.55
C ASP A 24 -4.56 14.08 -5.05
N ARG A 25 -3.58 13.39 -5.64
CA ARG A 25 -3.65 13.00 -7.05
C ARG A 25 -4.79 12.02 -7.30
N ALA A 26 -4.96 11.04 -6.42
CA ALA A 26 -6.05 10.07 -6.52
C ALA A 26 -7.42 10.75 -6.38
N ASP A 27 -7.54 11.68 -5.44
CA ASP A 27 -8.78 12.41 -5.20
C ASP A 27 -9.16 13.31 -6.37
N ALA A 28 -8.18 13.78 -7.14
CA ALA A 28 -8.44 14.55 -8.35
C ALA A 28 -9.20 13.74 -9.41
N GLY A 29 -9.12 12.42 -9.35
CA GLY A 29 -9.89 11.54 -10.23
C GLY A 29 -11.28 11.16 -9.72
N LYS A 30 -11.67 11.67 -8.54
CA LYS A 30 -12.99 11.39 -7.97
C LYS A 30 -14.07 12.12 -8.78
N ASN A 31 -15.14 11.42 -9.10
CA ASN A 31 -16.24 11.95 -9.89
C ASN A 31 -17.56 11.27 -9.48
N ALA A 32 -18.67 11.66 -10.13
CA ALA A 32 -19.98 11.11 -9.79
C ALA A 32 -20.08 9.59 -10.00
N PHE A 33 -19.29 9.03 -10.90
CA PHE A 33 -19.32 7.59 -11.17
C PHE A 33 -18.64 6.77 -10.07
N ASN A 34 -17.51 7.25 -9.54
CA ASN A 34 -16.69 6.48 -8.59
C ASN A 34 -16.78 6.99 -7.14
N ALA A 35 -17.52 8.07 -6.87
CA ALA A 35 -17.57 8.68 -5.54
C ALA A 35 -18.04 7.71 -4.45
N ASP A 36 -19.11 6.95 -4.72
CA ASP A 36 -19.65 5.99 -3.76
C ASP A 36 -18.62 4.90 -3.42
N TRP A 37 -17.90 4.42 -4.41
CA TRP A 37 -16.83 3.45 -4.22
C TRP A 37 -15.70 4.01 -3.36
N GLN A 38 -15.24 5.22 -3.67
CA GLN A 38 -14.18 5.88 -2.92
C GLN A 38 -14.60 6.11 -1.47
N ASP A 39 -15.83 6.54 -1.24
CA ASP A 39 -16.34 6.74 0.12
C ASP A 39 -16.49 5.42 0.87
N PHE A 40 -16.95 4.38 0.18
CA PHE A 40 -17.07 3.04 0.77
C PHE A 40 -15.70 2.51 1.24
N ILE A 41 -14.69 2.53 0.37
CA ILE A 41 -13.37 2.02 0.76
C ILE A 41 -12.70 2.89 1.82
N THR A 42 -12.98 4.20 1.82
CA THR A 42 -12.47 5.08 2.86
C THR A 42 -13.05 4.71 4.22
N ARG A 43 -14.35 4.43 4.30
CA ARG A 43 -14.98 3.99 5.55
C ARG A 43 -14.54 2.59 5.95
N CYS A 44 -14.54 1.64 5.04
CA CYS A 44 -14.37 0.22 5.37
C CYS A 44 -12.92 -0.20 5.40
N ALA A 45 -12.17 0.02 4.33
CA ALA A 45 -10.78 -0.42 4.29
C ALA A 45 -9.90 0.44 5.20
N TRP A 46 -9.99 1.74 5.04
CA TRP A 46 -9.13 2.68 5.77
C TRP A 46 -9.66 2.99 7.17
N GLY A 47 -10.97 3.19 7.31
CA GLY A 47 -11.59 3.58 8.57
C GLY A 47 -11.84 2.42 9.52
N GLU A 48 -11.98 1.21 9.00
CA GLU A 48 -12.29 0.03 9.81
C GLU A 48 -11.10 -0.89 9.97
N VAL A 49 -10.40 -1.23 8.88
CA VAL A 49 -9.35 -2.25 8.91
C VAL A 49 -7.98 -1.67 9.24
N TRP A 50 -7.55 -0.63 8.52
CA TRP A 50 -6.21 -0.06 8.74
C TRP A 50 -6.06 0.62 10.09
N THR A 51 -7.16 1.00 10.74
CA THR A 51 -7.16 1.62 12.07
C THR A 51 -7.27 0.63 13.21
N ARG A 52 -7.40 -0.68 12.93
CA ARG A 52 -7.49 -1.69 13.98
C ARG A 52 -6.16 -1.75 14.74
N PRO A 53 -6.22 -1.77 16.08
CA PRO A 53 -4.99 -1.65 16.88
C PRO A 53 -4.17 -2.94 17.03
N HIS A 54 -4.70 -4.09 16.63
CA HIS A 54 -4.05 -5.38 16.88
C HIS A 54 -2.70 -5.51 16.17
N PHE A 55 -2.66 -5.25 14.86
CA PHE A 55 -1.41 -5.20 14.10
C PHE A 55 -1.00 -3.74 13.89
N ASP A 56 0.30 -3.48 13.98
CA ASP A 56 0.81 -2.14 13.69
C ASP A 56 0.80 -1.84 12.19
N GLU A 57 1.06 -0.59 11.85
CA GLU A 57 1.08 -0.15 10.46
C GLU A 57 2.15 -0.88 9.65
N ARG A 58 3.32 -1.12 10.24
CA ARG A 58 4.42 -1.82 9.57
C ARG A 58 4.00 -3.22 9.15
N THR A 59 3.35 -3.97 10.03
CA THR A 59 2.84 -5.30 9.74
C THR A 59 1.81 -5.27 8.61
N ARG A 60 0.89 -4.30 8.64
CA ARG A 60 -0.13 -4.16 7.60
C ARG A 60 0.48 -3.84 6.24
N ARG A 61 1.52 -3.02 6.19
CA ARG A 61 2.26 -2.73 4.96
C ARG A 61 2.91 -3.98 4.40
N ILE A 62 3.51 -4.82 5.24
CA ILE A 62 4.11 -6.08 4.81
C ILE A 62 3.04 -7.00 4.20
N LEU A 63 1.88 -7.11 4.87
CA LEU A 63 0.78 -7.95 4.40
C LEU A 63 0.28 -7.52 3.03
N VAL A 64 0.05 -6.22 2.81
CA VAL A 64 -0.50 -5.75 1.54
C VAL A 64 0.53 -5.89 0.41
N ILE A 65 1.79 -5.59 0.66
CA ILE A 65 2.84 -5.76 -0.35
C ILE A 65 2.93 -7.22 -0.78
N GLY A 66 2.96 -8.14 0.18
CA GLY A 66 3.00 -9.56 -0.10
C GLY A 66 1.78 -10.05 -0.88
N THR A 67 0.60 -9.55 -0.52
CA THR A 67 -0.64 -9.92 -1.22
C THR A 67 -0.64 -9.41 -2.67
N MET A 68 -0.24 -8.16 -2.89
CA MET A 68 -0.24 -7.58 -4.24
C MET A 68 0.70 -8.33 -5.18
N MET A 69 1.89 -8.72 -4.71
CA MET A 69 2.77 -9.54 -5.55
C MET A 69 2.18 -10.92 -5.80
N ALA A 70 1.56 -11.53 -4.80
CA ALA A 70 1.00 -12.88 -4.92
C ALA A 70 -0.10 -12.96 -5.97
N ILE A 71 -0.95 -11.96 -6.04
CA ILE A 71 -2.08 -11.92 -6.99
C ILE A 71 -1.76 -11.16 -8.29
N GLY A 72 -0.52 -10.71 -8.45
CA GLY A 72 -0.08 -10.06 -9.69
C GLY A 72 -0.62 -8.66 -9.91
N ARG A 73 -0.94 -7.95 -8.84
CA ARG A 73 -1.41 -6.56 -8.92
C ARG A 73 -0.22 -5.61 -8.84
N TRP A 74 0.50 -5.51 -9.94
CA TRP A 74 1.81 -4.85 -9.96
C TRP A 74 1.73 -3.33 -9.79
N GLU A 75 0.67 -2.70 -10.27
CA GLU A 75 0.46 -1.27 -10.07
C GLU A 75 0.31 -0.95 -8.59
N GLU A 76 -0.54 -1.71 -7.89
CA GLU A 76 -0.74 -1.55 -6.44
C GLU A 76 0.46 -2.02 -5.65
N PHE A 77 1.19 -3.02 -6.13
CA PHE A 77 2.46 -3.43 -5.54
C PHE A 77 3.45 -2.26 -5.53
N ARG A 78 3.64 -1.61 -6.68
CA ARG A 78 4.53 -0.45 -6.77
C ARG A 78 4.08 0.68 -5.85
N MET A 79 2.79 0.96 -5.80
CA MET A 79 2.23 2.00 -4.93
C MET A 79 2.56 1.73 -3.46
N HIS A 80 2.32 0.52 -2.99
CA HIS A 80 2.55 0.18 -1.59
C HIS A 80 4.04 0.05 -1.25
N VAL A 81 4.88 -0.40 -2.18
CA VAL A 81 6.33 -0.39 -1.98
C VAL A 81 6.83 1.04 -1.84
N ARG A 82 6.39 1.94 -2.73
CA ARG A 82 6.77 3.35 -2.65
C ARG A 82 6.31 3.98 -1.34
N ALA A 83 5.06 3.75 -0.97
CA ALA A 83 4.52 4.28 0.29
C ALA A 83 5.29 3.76 1.50
N ALA A 84 5.66 2.48 1.51
CA ALA A 84 6.45 1.90 2.59
C ALA A 84 7.83 2.56 2.70
N LEU A 85 8.48 2.84 1.58
CA LEU A 85 9.79 3.48 1.56
C LEU A 85 9.72 4.96 1.94
N VAL A 86 8.75 5.68 1.43
CA VAL A 86 8.66 7.14 1.59
C VAL A 86 7.96 7.53 2.89
N GLU A 87 6.89 6.84 3.24
CA GLU A 87 6.06 7.17 4.40
C GLU A 87 6.28 6.23 5.58
N GLY A 88 6.62 4.97 5.30
CA GLY A 88 6.65 3.92 6.32
C GLY A 88 8.02 3.63 6.94
N GLY A 89 9.07 4.31 6.51
CA GLY A 89 10.41 4.08 7.05
C GLY A 89 11.05 2.75 6.67
N PHE A 90 10.55 2.10 5.64
CA PHE A 90 11.12 0.84 5.15
C PHE A 90 12.43 1.12 4.41
N SER A 91 13.36 0.19 4.52
CA SER A 91 14.61 0.17 3.74
C SER A 91 14.46 -0.73 2.52
N ALA A 92 15.43 -0.64 1.60
CA ALA A 92 15.53 -1.58 0.48
C ALA A 92 15.61 -3.03 0.98
N ASP A 93 16.33 -3.25 2.09
CA ASP A 93 16.46 -4.58 2.67
C ASP A 93 15.13 -5.10 3.20
N ASP A 94 14.29 -4.24 3.77
CA ASP A 94 12.94 -4.63 4.19
C ASP A 94 12.12 -5.15 3.00
N ILE A 95 12.15 -4.44 1.88
CA ILE A 95 11.43 -4.84 0.68
C ILE A 95 11.98 -6.18 0.15
N LYS A 96 13.30 -6.32 0.13
CA LYS A 96 13.96 -7.56 -0.28
C LYS A 96 13.49 -8.75 0.57
N GLU A 97 13.41 -8.57 1.88
CA GLU A 97 12.98 -9.66 2.77
C GLU A 97 11.52 -10.06 2.54
N ILE A 98 10.65 -9.11 2.25
CA ILE A 98 9.26 -9.43 1.90
C ILE A 98 9.22 -10.29 0.65
N ILE A 99 9.95 -9.90 -0.39
CA ILE A 99 9.96 -10.62 -1.66
C ILE A 99 10.55 -12.02 -1.49
N LEU A 100 11.66 -12.14 -0.77
CA LEU A 100 12.28 -13.45 -0.51
C LEU A 100 11.31 -14.40 0.19
N GLN A 101 10.64 -13.93 1.24
CA GLN A 101 9.70 -14.74 1.98
C GLN A 101 8.53 -15.17 1.10
N GLN A 102 7.93 -14.24 0.39
CA GLN A 102 6.73 -14.51 -0.40
C GLN A 102 7.02 -15.34 -1.65
N ALA A 103 8.19 -15.17 -2.25
CA ALA A 103 8.55 -15.90 -3.47
C ALA A 103 8.63 -17.42 -3.24
N ILE A 104 8.94 -17.85 -2.02
CA ILE A 104 8.94 -19.29 -1.67
C ILE A 104 7.55 -19.89 -1.89
N TYR A 105 6.51 -19.12 -1.63
CA TYR A 105 5.13 -19.59 -1.72
C TYR A 105 4.45 -19.22 -3.04
N CYS A 106 4.93 -18.17 -3.71
CA CYS A 106 4.36 -17.69 -4.97
C CYS A 106 5.04 -18.26 -6.21
N GLY A 107 6.29 -18.67 -6.06
CA GLY A 107 7.08 -19.23 -7.16
C GLY A 107 8.11 -18.24 -7.70
N VAL A 108 9.15 -18.81 -8.32
CA VAL A 108 10.29 -18.05 -8.86
C VAL A 108 9.88 -16.99 -9.88
N PRO A 109 8.97 -17.25 -10.83
CA PRO A 109 8.58 -16.22 -11.79
C PRO A 109 7.97 -14.97 -11.13
N VAL A 110 7.16 -15.15 -10.10
CA VAL A 110 6.58 -14.03 -9.35
C VAL A 110 7.68 -13.28 -8.61
N GLY A 111 8.60 -13.98 -7.99
CA GLY A 111 9.74 -13.38 -7.32
C GLY A 111 10.60 -12.53 -8.25
N ASN A 112 10.91 -13.05 -9.44
CA ASN A 112 11.65 -12.31 -10.47
C ASN A 112 10.93 -11.02 -10.86
N HIS A 113 9.64 -11.10 -11.08
CA HIS A 113 8.83 -9.93 -11.44
C HIS A 113 8.81 -8.91 -10.30
N ALA A 114 8.61 -9.38 -9.07
CA ALA A 114 8.58 -8.49 -7.89
C ALA A 114 9.89 -7.74 -7.72
N PHE A 115 11.04 -8.40 -7.90
CA PHE A 115 12.33 -7.74 -7.82
C PHE A 115 12.50 -6.67 -8.90
N ARG A 116 12.06 -6.92 -10.13
CA ARG A 116 12.12 -5.90 -11.19
C ARG A 116 11.26 -4.69 -10.85
N GLU A 117 10.03 -4.92 -10.40
CA GLU A 117 9.11 -3.83 -10.06
C GLU A 117 9.60 -3.04 -8.85
N ALA A 118 10.10 -3.73 -7.84
CA ALA A 118 10.66 -3.08 -6.66
C ALA A 118 11.92 -2.27 -6.98
N ALA A 119 12.79 -2.80 -7.84
CA ALA A 119 13.99 -2.09 -8.26
C ALA A 119 13.67 -0.75 -8.93
N ALA A 120 12.62 -0.73 -9.77
CA ALA A 120 12.17 0.50 -10.41
C ALA A 120 11.71 1.53 -9.37
N VAL A 121 10.95 1.11 -8.36
CA VAL A 121 10.49 1.99 -7.30
C VAL A 121 11.66 2.51 -6.46
N LEU A 122 12.62 1.65 -6.13
CA LEU A 122 13.81 2.06 -5.39
C LEU A 122 14.58 3.14 -6.15
N SER A 123 14.73 2.96 -7.46
CA SER A 123 15.38 3.95 -8.32
C SER A 123 14.63 5.27 -8.33
N GLU A 124 13.33 5.24 -8.52
CA GLU A 124 12.47 6.44 -8.55
C GLU A 124 12.49 7.22 -7.25
N THR A 125 12.58 6.53 -6.13
CA THR A 125 12.53 7.16 -4.80
C THR A 125 13.90 7.55 -4.26
N GLY A 126 14.97 7.19 -4.95
CA GLY A 126 16.34 7.43 -4.47
C GLY A 126 16.68 6.56 -3.25
N LYS A 127 15.94 5.49 -3.02
CA LYS A 127 16.15 4.57 -1.88
C LYS A 127 16.91 3.32 -2.28
N GLY A 128 17.17 3.17 -3.55
CA GLY A 128 17.75 1.97 -4.09
C GLY A 128 19.23 1.87 -3.90
N PRO A 129 19.74 0.65 -4.09
CA PRO A 129 21.13 0.46 -4.38
C PRO A 129 21.43 0.92 -5.79
#